data_4cec98155f4560b6d334c865f2f40b60
#
_entry.id   4cec98155f4560b6d334c865f2f40b60
#
_cell.length_a   1.000
_cell.length_b   1.000
_cell.length_c   1.000
_cell.angle_alpha   90.00
_cell.angle_beta   90.00
_cell.angle_gamma   90.00
#
_symmetry.space_group_name_H-M   'P 1'
#
loop_
_entity.id
_entity.type
_entity.pdbx_description
1 polymer ?
#
loop_
_entity_poly.entity_id
_entity_poly.type
_entity_poly.pdbx_seq_one_letter_code
_entity_poly.pdbx_strand_id
1 'polypeptide(L)'
;DWQALSNPFEGMVESLDPEQRKVFNPADYKEKPFANSNRCLCTASNNTEVCTRCVDVCTTAAITVHKQSVLINDDCRKCGLCSAVCPTETLSTRRHMPRQVYDQIARVASAYEQCYVTCTRALKRIPKGNEVVLACVGDLSRDLWFSLLTDYDNISVYLPVGICDRCKTTTGEATYVDAIGTAEEWAKASVGLEVDQRQMTHELTRDYKRSQFVSSAIHSAERLVSRTTPALAGAQAVAKKISDHTKRIDEMQRQLEAAVGAKTSSNRQRMLTQSRKLVMGALQHDPGLAKYVDLQAPMFDSARCTACGECARVCTTRALDLDTNGMVTVQNAFCVSCGACAKVCEEGALTMERMDTEELIVPDEVTERIRAQKAKA
;
A
#
# COMPACT_ATOMS: atom_id res chain seq x y z
N ASP A 1 -12.28 17.74 -19.48
CA ASP A 1 -11.30 18.77 -19.13
C ASP A 1 -9.91 18.17 -19.04
N TRP A 2 -9.19 18.18 -20.18
CA TRP A 2 -7.84 17.64 -20.34
C TRP A 2 -6.77 18.50 -19.65
N GLN A 3 -7.08 19.71 -19.25
CA GLN A 3 -6.14 20.63 -18.60
C GLN A 3 -5.87 20.30 -17.13
N ALA A 4 -6.74 19.57 -16.46
CA ALA A 4 -6.55 19.15 -15.06
C ALA A 4 -5.57 17.98 -14.86
N LEU A 5 -5.13 17.31 -15.95
CA LEU A 5 -4.20 16.19 -15.91
C LEU A 5 -2.76 16.58 -16.28
N SER A 6 -2.50 17.82 -16.66
CA SER A 6 -1.23 18.23 -17.27
C SER A 6 -0.19 18.73 -16.27
N ASN A 7 -0.51 18.92 -14.99
CA ASN A 7 0.48 19.39 -14.03
C ASN A 7 0.29 18.79 -12.62
N PRO A 8 0.88 17.62 -12.36
CA PRO A 8 0.82 17.01 -11.02
C PRO A 8 1.55 17.82 -9.93
N PHE A 9 2.19 18.94 -10.30
CA PHE A 9 2.94 19.81 -9.40
C PHE A 9 2.29 21.18 -9.19
N GLU A 10 1.14 21.46 -9.80
CA GLU A 10 0.45 22.75 -9.64
C GLU A 10 0.11 23.07 -8.17
N GLY A 11 -0.17 22.07 -7.36
CA GLY A 11 -0.34 22.21 -5.90
C GLY A 11 0.95 22.39 -5.09
N MET A 12 2.14 22.17 -5.68
CA MET A 12 3.44 22.34 -5.00
C MET A 12 4.09 23.71 -5.29
N VAL A 13 3.68 24.40 -6.34
CA VAL A 13 4.27 25.69 -6.76
C VAL A 13 3.35 26.88 -6.40
N GLU A 14 2.14 26.63 -5.96
CA GLU A 14 1.09 27.62 -5.70
C GLU A 14 1.22 28.36 -4.37
N SER A 15 2.40 28.68 -3.89
CA SER A 15 2.50 29.52 -2.69
C SER A 15 3.73 30.44 -2.66
N LEU A 16 3.91 31.23 -3.69
CA LEU A 16 4.80 32.38 -3.60
C LEU A 16 4.02 33.71 -3.39
N ASP A 17 2.74 33.63 -3.12
CA ASP A 17 1.99 34.82 -2.71
C ASP A 17 2.03 34.94 -1.17
N PRO A 18 2.74 35.94 -0.61
CA PRO A 18 2.86 36.13 0.84
C PRO A 18 1.53 36.41 1.55
N GLU A 19 0.48 36.75 0.82
CA GLU A 19 -0.83 37.11 1.37
C GLU A 19 -1.75 35.90 1.58
N GLN A 20 -1.47 34.73 0.97
CA GLN A 20 -2.21 33.48 1.22
C GLN A 20 -1.45 32.56 2.18
N ARG A 21 -1.28 32.97 3.42
CA ARG A 21 -0.83 32.05 4.47
C ARG A 21 -1.91 30.99 4.72
N LYS A 22 -1.80 29.85 4.06
CA LYS A 22 -2.64 28.67 4.39
C LYS A 22 -2.43 28.35 5.85
N VAL A 23 -3.48 28.38 6.64
CA VAL A 23 -3.44 27.95 8.05
C VAL A 23 -3.46 26.43 8.05
N PHE A 24 -2.61 25.80 8.88
CA PHE A 24 -2.60 24.35 9.04
C PHE A 24 -3.96 23.87 9.58
N ASN A 25 -4.66 23.08 8.78
CA ASN A 25 -5.93 22.48 9.17
C ASN A 25 -5.79 20.95 9.19
N PRO A 26 -5.82 20.31 10.38
CA PRO A 26 -5.74 18.85 10.49
C PRO A 26 -6.83 18.09 9.72
N ALA A 27 -7.96 18.73 9.39
CA ALA A 27 -9.05 18.11 8.66
C ALA A 27 -8.69 17.81 7.20
N ASP A 28 -7.74 18.56 6.62
CA ASP A 28 -7.32 18.39 5.22
C ASP A 28 -6.59 17.05 5.00
N TYR A 29 -6.06 16.47 6.08
CA TYR A 29 -5.34 15.18 6.09
C TYR A 29 -6.21 14.01 6.55
N LYS A 30 -7.52 14.20 6.69
CA LYS A 30 -8.45 13.21 7.23
C LYS A 30 -9.57 12.95 6.24
N GLU A 31 -9.80 11.68 5.99
CA GLU A 31 -10.92 11.26 5.15
C GLU A 31 -11.68 10.12 5.82
N LYS A 32 -13.03 10.18 5.79
CA LYS A 32 -13.87 9.08 6.26
C LYS A 32 -13.75 7.93 5.29
N PRO A 33 -13.33 6.73 5.74
CA PRO A 33 -13.29 5.57 4.86
C PRO A 33 -14.68 5.21 4.35
N PHE A 34 -14.73 4.66 3.16
CA PHE A 34 -15.92 3.98 2.65
C PHE A 34 -15.72 2.47 2.72
N ALA A 35 -16.83 1.73 2.79
CA ALA A 35 -16.83 0.29 2.85
C ALA A 35 -17.33 -0.32 1.54
N ASN A 36 -16.53 -1.21 0.95
CA ASN A 36 -16.99 -2.09 -0.12
C ASN A 36 -17.37 -3.45 0.51
N SER A 37 -18.63 -3.59 0.91
CA SER A 37 -19.11 -4.78 1.63
C SER A 37 -18.90 -6.09 0.88
N ASN A 38 -18.85 -6.06 -0.45
CA ASN A 38 -18.60 -7.25 -1.29
C ASN A 38 -17.18 -7.83 -1.11
N ARG A 39 -16.26 -7.06 -0.54
CA ARG A 39 -14.89 -7.50 -0.24
C ARG A 39 -14.74 -7.98 1.21
N CYS A 40 -15.74 -7.75 2.06
CA CYS A 40 -15.67 -8.12 3.47
C CYS A 40 -15.80 -9.63 3.66
N LEU A 41 -14.90 -10.23 4.42
CA LEU A 41 -14.91 -11.65 4.75
C LEU A 41 -16.18 -12.07 5.51
N CYS A 42 -16.63 -11.20 6.41
CA CYS A 42 -17.85 -11.44 7.18
C CYS A 42 -19.11 -11.45 6.31
N THR A 43 -19.22 -10.53 5.35
CA THR A 43 -20.34 -10.53 4.40
C THR A 43 -20.27 -11.70 3.44
N ALA A 44 -19.08 -12.06 2.97
CA ALA A 44 -18.89 -13.21 2.09
C ALA A 44 -19.22 -14.54 2.78
N SER A 45 -18.92 -14.68 4.08
CA SER A 45 -19.23 -15.88 4.86
C SER A 45 -20.63 -15.88 5.49
N ASN A 46 -21.32 -14.74 5.47
CA ASN A 46 -22.54 -14.52 6.24
C ASN A 46 -22.34 -14.76 7.76
N ASN A 47 -21.10 -14.56 8.25
CA ASN A 47 -20.68 -14.77 9.63
C ASN A 47 -19.78 -13.61 10.09
N THR A 48 -20.23 -12.87 11.11
CA THR A 48 -19.53 -11.69 11.62
C THR A 48 -18.28 -12.01 12.45
N GLU A 49 -18.08 -13.26 12.84
CA GLU A 49 -16.95 -13.71 13.67
C GLU A 49 -15.72 -14.12 12.84
N VAL A 50 -15.85 -14.22 11.52
CA VAL A 50 -14.74 -14.61 10.65
C VAL A 50 -13.59 -13.61 10.69
N CYS A 51 -13.91 -12.30 10.82
CA CYS A 51 -12.90 -11.25 10.88
C CYS A 51 -13.40 -10.06 11.71
N THR A 52 -12.64 -9.65 12.72
CA THR A 52 -12.94 -8.53 13.61
C THR A 52 -11.95 -7.37 13.51
N ARG A 53 -10.88 -7.49 12.71
CA ARG A 53 -9.72 -6.57 12.70
C ARG A 53 -10.08 -5.08 12.64
N CYS A 54 -11.02 -4.69 11.79
CA CYS A 54 -11.42 -3.28 11.65
C CYS A 54 -12.24 -2.78 12.85
N VAL A 55 -12.99 -3.66 13.51
CA VAL A 55 -13.76 -3.34 14.73
C VAL A 55 -12.80 -3.20 15.90
N ASP A 56 -11.86 -4.15 16.07
CA ASP A 56 -10.91 -4.19 17.18
C ASP A 56 -9.98 -2.96 17.18
N VAL A 57 -9.55 -2.50 16.00
CA VAL A 57 -8.68 -1.32 15.88
C VAL A 57 -9.41 0.01 16.05
N CYS A 58 -10.75 0.02 15.95
CA CYS A 58 -11.54 1.25 15.96
C CYS A 58 -11.76 1.78 17.38
N THR A 59 -11.08 2.87 17.73
CA THR A 59 -11.12 3.48 19.08
C THR A 59 -12.45 4.11 19.47
N THR A 60 -13.36 4.32 18.52
CA THR A 60 -14.68 4.95 18.77
C THR A 60 -15.83 3.99 18.49
N ALA A 61 -15.54 2.71 18.23
CA ALA A 61 -16.55 1.72 17.85
C ALA A 61 -17.46 2.21 16.69
N ALA A 62 -16.89 3.03 15.79
CA ALA A 62 -17.64 3.61 14.68
C ALA A 62 -17.97 2.61 13.56
N ILE A 63 -17.41 1.40 13.61
CA ILE A 63 -17.58 0.38 12.57
C ILE A 63 -18.50 -0.72 13.08
N THR A 64 -19.57 -0.96 12.31
CA THR A 64 -20.49 -2.08 12.56
C THR A 64 -20.47 -3.02 11.37
N VAL A 65 -20.16 -4.28 11.62
CA VAL A 65 -20.17 -5.33 10.61
C VAL A 65 -21.43 -6.17 10.74
N HIS A 66 -22.21 -6.16 9.69
CA HIS A 66 -23.41 -7.00 9.55
C HIS A 66 -23.15 -8.12 8.54
N LYS A 67 -24.04 -9.13 8.51
CA LYS A 67 -23.93 -10.24 7.56
C LYS A 67 -23.94 -9.82 6.09
N GLN A 68 -24.51 -8.66 5.77
CA GLN A 68 -24.65 -8.18 4.38
C GLN A 68 -24.00 -6.82 4.13
N SER A 69 -23.53 -6.13 5.17
CA SER A 69 -23.00 -4.78 5.03
C SER A 69 -21.98 -4.43 6.12
N VAL A 70 -21.12 -3.50 5.79
CA VAL A 70 -20.21 -2.84 6.74
C VAL A 70 -20.58 -1.36 6.75
N LEU A 71 -20.88 -0.84 7.93
CA LEU A 71 -21.31 0.53 8.14
C LEU A 71 -20.27 1.29 8.98
N ILE A 72 -20.08 2.56 8.67
CA ILE A 72 -19.24 3.49 9.44
C ILE A 72 -20.09 4.69 9.82
N ASN A 73 -20.32 4.86 11.11
CA ASN A 73 -21.12 5.98 11.64
C ASN A 73 -20.31 7.30 11.70
N ASP A 74 -20.89 8.36 12.23
CA ASP A 74 -20.29 9.70 12.28
C ASP A 74 -19.31 9.90 13.44
N ASP A 75 -19.23 8.97 14.39
CA ASP A 75 -18.20 8.96 15.43
C ASP A 75 -16.81 8.63 14.87
N CYS A 76 -16.72 8.31 13.59
CA CYS A 76 -15.48 8.00 12.88
C CYS A 76 -14.47 9.15 12.98
N ARG A 77 -13.28 8.87 13.54
CA ARG A 77 -12.17 9.84 13.67
C ARG A 77 -11.42 10.09 12.38
N LYS A 78 -11.70 9.33 11.33
CA LYS A 78 -11.02 9.44 10.04
C LYS A 78 -9.51 9.23 10.17
N CYS A 79 -9.09 8.28 11.03
CA CYS A 79 -7.68 8.02 11.33
C CYS A 79 -7.02 7.02 10.37
N GLY A 80 -7.77 6.27 9.56
CA GLY A 80 -7.27 5.32 8.57
C GLY A 80 -6.95 3.91 9.09
N LEU A 81 -6.80 3.70 10.39
CA LEU A 81 -6.35 2.42 10.97
C LEU A 81 -7.11 1.19 10.45
N CYS A 82 -8.42 1.32 10.28
CA CYS A 82 -9.26 0.23 9.78
C CYS A 82 -8.95 -0.15 8.32
N SER A 83 -8.45 0.79 7.52
CA SER A 83 -7.95 0.52 6.16
C SER A 83 -6.62 -0.23 6.20
N ALA A 84 -5.71 0.16 7.08
CA ALA A 84 -4.39 -0.46 7.23
C ALA A 84 -4.46 -1.93 7.66
N VAL A 85 -5.40 -2.28 8.54
CA VAL A 85 -5.54 -3.66 9.06
C VAL A 85 -6.45 -4.56 8.21
N CYS A 86 -7.14 -4.02 7.21
CA CYS A 86 -8.10 -4.77 6.40
C CYS A 86 -7.39 -5.58 5.29
N PRO A 87 -7.31 -6.92 5.38
CA PRO A 87 -6.55 -7.71 4.43
C PRO A 87 -7.14 -7.73 3.02
N THR A 88 -8.44 -7.44 2.90
CA THR A 88 -9.17 -7.48 1.64
C THR A 88 -9.51 -6.11 1.07
N GLU A 89 -8.96 -5.05 1.69
CA GLU A 89 -9.21 -3.65 1.29
C GLU A 89 -10.71 -3.34 1.18
N THR A 90 -11.50 -3.91 2.09
CA THR A 90 -12.93 -3.61 2.23
C THR A 90 -13.15 -2.15 2.60
N LEU A 91 -12.31 -1.66 3.52
CA LEU A 91 -12.30 -0.28 3.99
C LEU A 91 -11.18 0.46 3.30
N SER A 92 -11.49 1.56 2.67
CA SER A 92 -10.51 2.38 1.96
C SER A 92 -10.95 3.85 1.92
N THR A 93 -10.01 4.74 1.68
CA THR A 93 -10.24 6.16 1.41
C THR A 93 -9.94 6.44 -0.06
N ARG A 94 -10.41 7.55 -0.60
CA ARG A 94 -10.14 7.91 -2.00
C ARG A 94 -8.74 8.49 -2.19
N ARG A 95 -8.23 9.20 -1.16
CA ARG A 95 -6.95 9.92 -1.22
C ARG A 95 -5.77 9.14 -0.62
N HIS A 96 -6.03 8.12 0.20
CA HIS A 96 -5.00 7.36 0.91
C HIS A 96 -5.10 5.87 0.60
N MET A 97 -5.31 5.52 -0.67
CA MET A 97 -5.14 4.13 -1.09
C MET A 97 -3.66 3.74 -0.99
N PRO A 98 -3.32 2.48 -0.67
CA PRO A 98 -1.93 2.06 -0.44
C PRO A 98 -0.97 2.51 -1.54
N ARG A 99 -1.38 2.41 -2.81
CA ARG A 99 -0.59 2.85 -3.94
C ARG A 99 -0.35 4.36 -3.97
N GLN A 100 -1.39 5.16 -3.69
CA GLN A 100 -1.27 6.63 -3.71
C GLN A 100 -0.35 7.13 -2.61
N VAL A 101 -0.44 6.52 -1.42
CA VAL A 101 0.43 6.87 -0.28
C VAL A 101 1.87 6.43 -0.56
N TYR A 102 2.08 5.24 -1.13
CA TYR A 102 3.39 4.82 -1.61
C TYR A 102 3.98 5.85 -2.57
N ASP A 103 3.24 6.23 -3.62
CA ASP A 103 3.69 7.18 -4.63
C ASP A 103 3.98 8.58 -4.02
N GLN A 104 3.24 8.99 -3.00
CA GLN A 104 3.47 10.25 -2.29
C GLN A 104 4.80 10.20 -1.50
N ILE A 105 5.01 9.16 -0.69
CA ILE A 105 6.24 8.99 0.10
C ILE A 105 7.44 8.79 -0.82
N ALA A 106 7.30 7.97 -1.86
CA ALA A 106 8.34 7.70 -2.86
C ALA A 106 8.82 8.97 -3.58
N ARG A 107 7.90 9.89 -3.93
CA ARG A 107 8.26 11.20 -4.50
C ARG A 107 9.14 12.00 -3.56
N VAL A 108 8.74 12.07 -2.30
CA VAL A 108 9.48 12.83 -1.28
C VAL A 108 10.85 12.17 -1.03
N ALA A 109 10.90 10.87 -0.80
CA ALA A 109 12.14 10.12 -0.55
C ALA A 109 13.12 10.22 -1.74
N SER A 110 12.61 10.28 -2.97
CA SER A 110 13.46 10.46 -4.15
C SER A 110 14.02 11.87 -4.32
N ALA A 111 13.34 12.90 -3.81
CA ALA A 111 13.70 14.30 -4.00
C ALA A 111 14.58 14.85 -2.88
N TYR A 112 14.42 14.35 -1.66
CA TYR A 112 15.07 14.87 -0.46
C TYR A 112 16.04 13.87 0.15
N GLU A 113 17.08 14.36 0.85
CA GLU A 113 18.03 13.51 1.57
C GLU A 113 17.35 12.75 2.72
N GLN A 114 16.28 13.32 3.27
CA GLN A 114 15.46 12.69 4.32
C GLN A 114 13.99 12.94 4.06
N CYS A 115 13.19 11.88 4.11
CA CYS A 115 11.72 11.91 4.06
C CYS A 115 11.16 11.67 5.45
N TYR A 116 10.29 12.55 5.94
CA TYR A 116 9.63 12.38 7.23
C TYR A 116 8.16 12.04 7.07
N VAL A 117 7.77 10.89 7.60
CA VAL A 117 6.37 10.49 7.74
C VAL A 117 5.89 10.87 9.13
N THR A 118 4.78 11.58 9.24
CA THR A 118 4.28 12.07 10.52
C THR A 118 2.75 12.14 10.56
N CYS A 119 2.18 12.55 11.67
CA CYS A 119 0.74 12.73 11.79
C CYS A 119 0.35 14.19 12.11
N THR A 120 -0.92 14.51 11.84
CA THR A 120 -1.48 15.84 12.11
C THR A 120 -1.34 16.30 13.56
N ARG A 121 -1.29 15.35 14.51
CA ARG A 121 -1.12 15.66 15.93
C ARG A 121 0.32 16.01 16.29
N ALA A 122 1.29 15.37 15.66
CA ALA A 122 2.71 15.58 15.91
C ALA A 122 3.21 16.90 15.29
N LEU A 123 2.88 17.15 14.02
CA LEU A 123 3.44 18.27 13.29
C LEU A 123 2.85 19.63 13.70
N LYS A 124 1.53 19.76 13.75
CA LYS A 124 0.75 20.96 14.17
C LYS A 124 1.09 22.26 13.41
N ARG A 125 1.69 22.17 12.25
CA ARG A 125 2.03 23.30 11.37
C ARG A 125 1.94 22.86 9.91
N ILE A 126 2.02 23.79 9.00
CA ILE A 126 2.11 23.50 7.57
C ILE A 126 3.36 22.63 7.32
N PRO A 127 3.23 21.49 6.63
CA PRO A 127 4.36 20.62 6.32
C PRO A 127 5.34 21.30 5.35
N LYS A 128 6.61 21.01 5.50
CA LYS A 128 7.64 21.33 4.53
C LYS A 128 7.65 20.27 3.43
N GLY A 129 8.38 20.50 2.34
CA GLY A 129 8.35 19.67 1.14
C GLY A 129 8.75 18.20 1.34
N ASN A 130 9.53 17.90 2.38
CA ASN A 130 9.95 16.53 2.70
C ASN A 130 9.17 15.88 3.87
N GLU A 131 8.03 16.45 4.24
CA GLU A 131 7.19 15.97 5.31
C GLU A 131 5.86 15.45 4.76
N VAL A 132 5.60 14.16 4.91
CA VAL A 132 4.34 13.51 4.54
C VAL A 132 3.47 13.40 5.79
N VAL A 133 2.36 14.13 5.79
CA VAL A 133 1.45 14.20 6.94
C VAL A 133 0.24 13.31 6.71
N LEU A 134 -0.01 12.44 7.67
CA LEU A 134 -1.14 11.52 7.70
C LEU A 134 -2.10 11.87 8.85
N ALA A 135 -3.29 11.35 8.82
CA ALA A 135 -4.21 11.42 9.97
C ALA A 135 -3.61 10.73 11.19
N CYS A 136 -3.02 9.56 11.00
CA CYS A 136 -2.24 8.76 11.95
C CYS A 136 -1.18 7.97 11.19
N VAL A 137 0.01 7.78 11.75
CA VAL A 137 1.06 6.93 11.15
C VAL A 137 0.59 5.47 11.02
N GLY A 138 -0.29 5.01 11.92
CA GLY A 138 -0.89 3.68 11.84
C GLY A 138 -1.83 3.44 10.65
N ASP A 139 -2.08 4.45 9.80
CA ASP A 139 -2.78 4.28 8.51
C ASP A 139 -1.94 3.53 7.47
N LEU A 140 -0.63 3.40 7.70
CA LEU A 140 0.26 2.64 6.83
C LEU A 140 0.34 1.17 7.26
N SER A 141 -0.06 0.27 6.35
CA SER A 141 0.05 -1.18 6.57
C SER A 141 1.51 -1.65 6.53
N ARG A 142 1.79 -2.81 7.14
CA ARG A 142 3.10 -3.48 7.06
C ARG A 142 3.56 -3.71 5.61
N ASP A 143 2.63 -4.09 4.74
CA ASP A 143 2.92 -4.37 3.32
C ASP A 143 3.40 -3.10 2.60
N LEU A 144 2.82 -1.95 2.95
CA LEU A 144 3.25 -0.66 2.42
C LEU A 144 4.63 -0.24 2.98
N TRP A 145 4.84 -0.39 4.29
CA TRP A 145 6.14 -0.15 4.91
C TRP A 145 7.23 -1.03 4.32
N PHE A 146 6.96 -2.34 4.14
CA PHE A 146 7.90 -3.27 3.50
C PHE A 146 8.31 -2.80 2.11
N SER A 147 7.36 -2.41 1.27
CA SER A 147 7.67 -1.92 -0.08
C SER A 147 8.48 -0.63 -0.05
N LEU A 148 8.17 0.30 0.86
CA LEU A 148 8.92 1.54 1.02
C LEU A 148 10.36 1.30 1.46
N LEU A 149 10.57 0.41 2.45
CA LEU A 149 11.91 0.09 2.98
C LEU A 149 12.75 -0.72 1.99
N THR A 150 12.14 -1.46 1.07
CA THR A 150 12.86 -2.14 0.00
C THR A 150 13.40 -1.15 -1.04
N ASP A 151 12.67 -0.07 -1.30
CA ASP A 151 13.00 0.89 -2.34
C ASP A 151 13.77 2.14 -1.84
N TYR A 152 13.70 2.45 -0.52
CA TYR A 152 14.24 3.69 0.07
C TYR A 152 14.85 3.45 1.46
N ASP A 153 16.02 4.03 1.70
CA ASP A 153 16.79 3.97 2.96
C ASP A 153 16.73 5.27 3.78
N ASN A 154 16.06 6.30 3.26
CA ASN A 154 16.03 7.65 3.81
C ASN A 154 14.65 8.06 4.38
N ILE A 155 13.89 7.09 4.88
CA ILE A 155 12.58 7.36 5.48
C ILE A 155 12.69 7.34 7.00
N SER A 156 12.17 8.40 7.65
CA SER A 156 12.05 8.49 9.11
C SER A 156 10.61 8.81 9.51
N VAL A 157 10.20 8.30 10.65
CA VAL A 157 8.96 8.69 11.32
C VAL A 157 9.28 9.84 12.27
N TYR A 158 8.58 10.97 12.13
CA TYR A 158 8.64 12.06 13.11
C TYR A 158 7.48 11.97 14.09
N LEU A 159 7.75 11.64 15.34
CA LEU A 159 6.79 11.60 16.45
C LEU A 159 7.47 12.08 17.75
N PRO A 160 7.09 13.24 18.30
CA PRO A 160 7.58 13.68 19.60
C PRO A 160 7.28 12.66 20.69
N VAL A 161 8.21 12.50 21.63
CA VAL A 161 8.07 11.58 22.77
C VAL A 161 6.73 11.80 23.49
N GLY A 162 6.00 10.71 23.77
CA GLY A 162 4.74 10.74 24.49
C GLY A 162 3.57 11.36 23.72
N ILE A 163 3.72 11.64 22.41
CA ILE A 163 2.63 12.22 21.62
C ILE A 163 1.44 11.28 21.49
N CYS A 164 1.68 9.98 21.48
CA CYS A 164 0.66 8.95 21.36
C CYS A 164 -0.07 8.69 22.68
N ASP A 165 0.56 8.85 23.83
CA ASP A 165 -0.04 8.61 25.18
C ASP A 165 -1.33 9.40 25.41
N ARG A 166 -1.40 10.63 24.89
CA ARG A 166 -2.56 11.51 24.99
C ARG A 166 -3.37 11.59 23.70
N CYS A 167 -3.13 10.64 22.78
CA CYS A 167 -3.85 10.61 21.51
C CYS A 167 -5.22 9.98 21.70
N LYS A 168 -6.22 10.60 21.06
CA LYS A 168 -7.58 10.02 21.03
C LYS A 168 -7.68 8.78 20.15
N THR A 169 -6.66 8.48 19.31
CA THR A 169 -6.52 7.26 18.53
C THR A 169 -5.62 6.32 19.30
N THR A 170 -6.15 5.71 20.35
CA THR A 170 -5.40 4.96 21.37
C THR A 170 -4.73 3.68 20.81
N THR A 171 -5.31 3.06 19.79
CA THR A 171 -4.75 1.85 19.13
C THR A 171 -3.71 2.19 18.06
N GLY A 172 -3.53 3.48 17.74
CA GLY A 172 -2.67 3.91 16.63
C GLY A 172 -1.21 3.56 16.83
N GLU A 173 -0.69 3.69 18.07
CA GLU A 173 0.71 3.38 18.40
C GLU A 173 1.00 1.89 18.21
N ALA A 174 0.21 1.03 18.82
CA ALA A 174 0.38 -0.41 18.67
C ALA A 174 0.30 -0.84 17.19
N THR A 175 -0.60 -0.20 16.41
CA THR A 175 -0.77 -0.52 14.98
C THR A 175 0.47 -0.17 14.16
N TYR A 176 1.07 1.02 14.34
CA TYR A 176 2.25 1.37 13.55
C TYR A 176 3.52 0.67 14.04
N VAL A 177 3.65 0.41 15.34
CA VAL A 177 4.81 -0.33 15.88
C VAL A 177 4.83 -1.76 15.32
N ASP A 178 3.70 -2.46 15.32
CA ASP A 178 3.57 -3.79 14.73
C ASP A 178 3.85 -3.77 13.22
N ALA A 179 3.27 -2.80 12.50
CA ALA A 179 3.44 -2.70 11.05
C ALA A 179 4.89 -2.38 10.64
N ILE A 180 5.54 -1.44 11.33
CA ILE A 180 6.94 -1.08 11.07
C ILE A 180 7.86 -2.22 11.46
N GLY A 181 7.73 -2.77 12.67
CA GLY A 181 8.59 -3.86 13.14
C GLY A 181 8.54 -5.08 12.21
N THR A 182 7.35 -5.48 11.76
CA THR A 182 7.22 -6.56 10.77
C THR A 182 7.90 -6.20 9.45
N ALA A 183 7.71 -4.97 8.97
CA ALA A 183 8.31 -4.52 7.71
C ALA A 183 9.85 -4.45 7.77
N GLU A 184 10.41 -4.00 8.88
CA GLU A 184 11.85 -3.97 9.14
C GLU A 184 12.46 -5.37 9.15
N GLU A 185 11.78 -6.33 9.78
CA GLU A 185 12.19 -7.75 9.78
C GLU A 185 12.20 -8.31 8.35
N TRP A 186 11.22 -7.98 7.54
CA TRP A 186 11.11 -8.46 6.17
C TRP A 186 12.12 -7.79 5.22
N ALA A 187 12.29 -6.48 5.34
CA ALA A 187 13.18 -5.70 4.47
C ALA A 187 14.65 -5.74 4.88
N LYS A 188 14.95 -6.22 6.12
CA LYS A 188 16.29 -6.12 6.72
C LYS A 188 16.83 -4.68 6.70
N ALA A 189 15.95 -3.74 6.84
CA ALA A 189 16.20 -2.30 6.87
C ALA A 189 15.46 -1.70 8.06
N SER A 190 15.80 -0.46 8.45
CA SER A 190 15.17 0.20 9.58
C SER A 190 14.59 1.55 9.18
N VAL A 191 13.44 1.88 9.78
CA VAL A 191 12.85 3.22 9.71
C VAL A 191 13.57 4.13 10.69
N GLY A 192 14.00 5.31 10.24
CA GLY A 192 14.54 6.31 11.16
C GLY A 192 13.46 6.84 12.10
N LEU A 193 13.84 7.22 13.32
CA LEU A 193 12.95 7.87 14.28
C LEU A 193 13.49 9.28 14.61
N GLU A 194 12.69 10.29 14.37
CA GLU A 194 12.96 11.67 14.77
C GLU A 194 11.94 12.12 15.82
N VAL A 195 12.43 12.68 16.90
CA VAL A 195 11.59 13.11 18.04
C VAL A 195 11.62 14.62 18.26
N ASP A 196 12.65 15.31 17.77
CA ASP A 196 12.78 16.78 17.87
C ASP A 196 12.67 17.42 16.49
N GLN A 197 11.61 18.20 16.31
CA GLN A 197 11.35 18.93 15.07
C GLN A 197 12.51 19.84 14.63
N ARG A 198 13.37 20.30 15.55
CA ARG A 198 14.50 21.15 15.25
C ARG A 198 15.66 20.40 14.59
N GLN A 199 15.71 19.08 14.75
CA GLN A 199 16.74 18.23 14.14
C GLN A 199 16.36 17.77 12.74
N MET A 200 15.10 17.98 12.32
CA MET A 200 14.66 17.63 10.98
C MET A 200 15.38 18.45 9.91
N THR A 201 16.04 17.76 9.00
CA THR A 201 16.73 18.36 7.85
C THR A 201 15.79 18.43 6.64
N HIS A 202 15.97 19.46 5.78
CA HIS A 202 15.07 19.69 4.65
C HIS A 202 15.85 19.86 3.34
N GLU A 203 16.98 19.16 3.24
CA GLU A 203 17.86 19.27 2.08
C GLU A 203 17.40 18.38 0.92
N LEU A 204 17.46 18.93 -0.28
CA LEU A 204 17.26 18.17 -1.51
C LEU A 204 18.47 17.28 -1.79
N THR A 205 18.26 16.12 -2.38
CA THR A 205 19.33 15.21 -2.81
C THR A 205 20.26 15.91 -3.80
N ARG A 206 21.52 15.48 -3.84
CA ARG A 206 22.52 16.02 -4.79
C ARG A 206 22.08 15.81 -6.23
N ASP A 207 21.47 14.69 -6.52
CA ASP A 207 20.99 14.37 -7.88
C ASP A 207 19.81 15.27 -8.27
N TYR A 208 18.93 15.58 -7.34
CA TYR A 208 17.83 16.52 -7.57
C TYR A 208 18.37 17.95 -7.74
N LYS A 209 19.31 18.39 -6.89
CA LYS A 209 20.00 19.68 -7.03
C LYS A 209 20.75 19.78 -8.37
N ARG A 210 21.46 18.72 -8.79
CA ARG A 210 22.16 18.68 -10.09
C ARG A 210 21.19 18.78 -11.26
N SER A 211 20.08 18.05 -11.23
CA SER A 211 19.08 18.11 -12.30
C SER A 211 18.47 19.51 -12.43
N GLN A 212 18.26 20.22 -11.33
CA GLN A 212 17.84 21.62 -11.34
C GLN A 212 18.94 22.55 -11.93
N PHE A 213 20.21 22.31 -11.56
CA PHE A 213 21.33 23.14 -12.01
C PHE A 213 21.61 22.97 -13.51
N VAL A 214 21.61 21.73 -14.02
CA VAL A 214 21.80 21.43 -15.44
C VAL A 214 20.72 22.09 -16.27
N SER A 215 19.46 22.01 -15.84
CA SER A 215 18.36 22.64 -16.57
C SER A 215 18.44 24.17 -16.53
N SER A 216 18.95 24.79 -15.47
CA SER A 216 19.19 26.26 -15.40
C SER A 216 20.36 26.70 -16.30
N ALA A 217 21.41 25.88 -16.41
CA ALA A 217 22.56 26.17 -17.28
C ALA A 217 22.19 26.05 -18.78
N ILE A 218 21.40 25.07 -19.18
CA ILE A 218 20.88 24.92 -20.53
C ILE A 218 19.99 26.10 -20.90
N HIS A 219 19.18 26.61 -19.96
CA HIS A 219 18.33 27.79 -20.20
C HIS A 219 19.10 29.09 -20.40
N SER A 220 20.30 29.19 -19.86
CA SER A 220 21.17 30.36 -20.11
C SER A 220 21.77 30.36 -21.51
N ALA A 221 21.88 29.18 -22.13
CA ALA A 221 22.42 29.03 -23.49
C ALA A 221 21.32 29.08 -24.60
N GLU A 222 20.09 28.72 -24.28
CA GLU A 222 18.99 28.57 -25.24
C GLU A 222 17.85 29.60 -25.06
N ARG A 223 18.17 30.88 -24.98
CA ARG A 223 17.13 31.93 -24.88
C ARG A 223 16.21 32.05 -26.10
N LEU A 224 16.25 31.17 -27.05
CA LEU A 224 15.51 31.28 -28.31
C LEU A 224 14.52 30.16 -28.66
N VAL A 225 14.53 29.00 -27.99
CA VAL A 225 13.54 27.93 -28.33
C VAL A 225 13.14 27.11 -27.09
N SER A 226 11.88 27.16 -26.77
CA SER A 226 11.07 26.30 -25.87
C SER A 226 11.05 26.58 -24.36
N ARG A 227 9.82 26.80 -23.90
CA ARG A 227 9.36 27.03 -22.54
C ARG A 227 9.35 25.75 -21.69
N THR A 228 10.48 25.34 -21.13
CA THR A 228 10.52 24.32 -20.09
C THR A 228 11.32 24.84 -18.88
N THR A 229 10.68 24.91 -17.73
CA THR A 229 11.25 25.46 -16.50
C THR A 229 12.21 24.48 -15.82
N PRO A 230 13.26 24.93 -15.11
CA PRO A 230 14.28 24.09 -14.44
C PRO A 230 13.75 23.13 -13.38
N ALA A 231 12.63 23.46 -12.75
CA ALA A 231 11.91 22.56 -11.83
C ALA A 231 11.45 21.25 -12.52
N LEU A 232 11.40 21.23 -13.84
CA LEU A 232 10.86 20.14 -14.62
C LEU A 232 11.79 18.91 -14.69
N ALA A 233 13.11 19.10 -14.70
CA ALA A 233 14.06 17.99 -14.90
C ALA A 233 14.19 17.09 -13.65
N GLY A 234 14.26 17.67 -12.44
CA GLY A 234 14.25 16.91 -11.19
C GLY A 234 12.90 16.22 -10.98
N ALA A 235 11.82 16.94 -11.24
CA ALA A 235 10.48 16.40 -11.21
C ALA A 235 10.28 15.27 -12.24
N GLN A 236 10.87 15.37 -13.42
CA GLN A 236 10.85 14.31 -14.44
C GLN A 236 11.62 13.06 -14.01
N ALA A 237 12.77 13.19 -13.34
CA ALA A 237 13.53 12.06 -12.83
C ALA A 237 12.76 11.31 -11.72
N VAL A 238 12.13 12.04 -10.80
CA VAL A 238 11.25 11.45 -9.77
C VAL A 238 10.00 10.82 -10.41
N ALA A 239 9.35 11.53 -11.32
CA ALA A 239 8.20 11.00 -12.05
C ALA A 239 8.55 9.75 -12.85
N LYS A 240 9.77 9.67 -13.42
CA LYS A 240 10.28 8.48 -14.12
C LYS A 240 10.43 7.31 -13.17
N LYS A 241 11.07 7.47 -11.99
CA LYS A 241 11.20 6.39 -10.99
C LYS A 241 9.83 5.83 -10.60
N ILE A 242 8.86 6.69 -10.31
CA ILE A 242 7.50 6.27 -9.96
C ILE A 242 6.81 5.60 -11.14
N SER A 243 6.96 6.13 -12.35
CA SER A 243 6.44 5.51 -13.58
C SER A 243 7.05 4.14 -13.81
N ASP A 244 8.35 3.97 -13.58
CA ASP A 244 9.04 2.69 -13.75
C ASP A 244 8.59 1.68 -12.69
N HIS A 245 8.39 2.09 -11.45
CA HIS A 245 7.78 1.25 -10.41
C HIS A 245 6.34 0.85 -10.78
N THR A 246 5.54 1.80 -11.28
CA THR A 246 4.18 1.52 -11.78
C THR A 246 4.18 0.49 -12.90
N LYS A 247 5.02 0.70 -13.91
CA LYS A 247 5.14 -0.21 -15.04
C LYS A 247 5.57 -1.60 -14.61
N ARG A 248 6.50 -1.71 -13.67
CA ARG A 248 6.95 -2.98 -13.07
C ARG A 248 5.78 -3.73 -12.43
N ILE A 249 4.98 -3.06 -11.60
CA ILE A 249 3.80 -3.68 -10.97
C ILE A 249 2.75 -4.08 -11.99
N ASP A 250 2.45 -3.23 -12.97
CA ASP A 250 1.44 -3.52 -14.00
C ASP A 250 1.88 -4.65 -14.93
N GLU A 251 3.17 -4.73 -15.24
CA GLU A 251 3.75 -5.83 -16.03
C GLU A 251 3.70 -7.13 -15.22
N MET A 252 4.14 -7.12 -13.97
CA MET A 252 4.06 -8.26 -13.06
C MET A 252 2.61 -8.79 -12.95
N GLN A 253 1.63 -7.91 -12.80
CA GLN A 253 0.22 -8.32 -12.76
C GLN A 253 -0.23 -8.98 -14.07
N ARG A 254 0.14 -8.41 -15.22
CA ARG A 254 -0.19 -9.00 -16.53
C ARG A 254 0.42 -10.38 -16.70
N GLN A 255 1.67 -10.56 -16.26
CA GLN A 255 2.38 -11.84 -16.31
C GLN A 255 1.73 -12.87 -15.39
N LEU A 256 1.38 -12.47 -14.17
CA LEU A 256 0.66 -13.32 -13.23
C LEU A 256 -0.70 -13.76 -13.79
N GLU A 257 -1.49 -12.82 -14.33
CA GLU A 257 -2.79 -13.13 -14.92
C GLU A 257 -2.66 -14.04 -16.16
N ALA A 258 -1.59 -13.93 -16.92
CA ALA A 258 -1.30 -14.82 -18.05
C ALA A 258 -0.87 -16.23 -17.61
N ALA A 259 -0.12 -16.34 -16.49
CA ALA A 259 0.38 -17.61 -15.97
C ALA A 259 -0.69 -18.42 -15.24
N VAL A 260 -1.49 -17.76 -14.41
CA VAL A 260 -2.43 -18.39 -13.46
C VAL A 260 -3.89 -18.25 -13.91
N GLY A 261 -4.15 -17.32 -14.83
CA GLY A 261 -5.49 -16.93 -15.26
C GLY A 261 -6.09 -15.82 -14.38
N ALA A 262 -6.70 -14.84 -15.04
CA ALA A 262 -7.37 -13.72 -14.37
C ALA A 262 -8.68 -14.14 -13.69
N LYS A 263 -9.19 -15.32 -13.97
CA LYS A 263 -10.49 -15.82 -13.50
C LYS A 263 -10.39 -17.22 -12.89
N THR A 264 -11.34 -17.50 -11.99
CA THR A 264 -11.56 -18.82 -11.42
C THR A 264 -12.21 -19.78 -12.42
N SER A 265 -12.26 -21.07 -12.11
CA SER A 265 -13.00 -22.10 -12.87
C SER A 265 -14.48 -21.71 -13.09
N SER A 266 -15.08 -21.03 -12.10
CA SER A 266 -16.45 -20.49 -12.14
C SER A 266 -16.56 -19.13 -12.83
N ASN A 267 -15.55 -18.71 -13.63
CA ASN A 267 -15.51 -17.45 -14.38
C ASN A 267 -15.58 -16.17 -13.51
N ARG A 268 -15.19 -16.23 -12.24
CA ARG A 268 -15.16 -15.08 -11.33
C ARG A 268 -13.77 -14.43 -11.36
N GLN A 269 -13.74 -13.10 -11.51
CA GLN A 269 -12.49 -12.34 -11.56
C GLN A 269 -11.69 -12.49 -10.26
N ARG A 270 -10.41 -12.87 -10.35
CA ARG A 270 -9.46 -12.85 -9.24
C ARG A 270 -9.10 -11.41 -8.89
N MET A 271 -8.89 -11.14 -7.63
CA MET A 271 -8.57 -9.80 -7.15
C MET A 271 -7.19 -9.78 -6.49
N LEU A 272 -6.25 -9.11 -7.13
CA LEU A 272 -4.96 -8.77 -6.53
C LEU A 272 -5.10 -7.43 -5.79
N THR A 273 -5.00 -7.45 -4.44
CA THR A 273 -5.09 -6.24 -3.62
C THR A 273 -3.91 -5.31 -3.87
N GLN A 274 -4.07 -4.02 -3.62
CA GLN A 274 -2.97 -3.05 -3.81
C GLN A 274 -1.79 -3.34 -2.87
N SER A 275 -2.08 -3.69 -1.62
CA SER A 275 -1.06 -4.11 -0.65
C SER A 275 -0.27 -5.33 -1.15
N ARG A 276 -0.96 -6.36 -1.67
CA ARG A 276 -0.28 -7.53 -2.24
C ARG A 276 0.57 -7.18 -3.47
N LYS A 277 0.10 -6.28 -4.33
CA LYS A 277 0.88 -5.79 -5.47
C LYS A 277 2.17 -5.10 -5.03
N LEU A 278 2.13 -4.32 -3.95
CA LEU A 278 3.30 -3.66 -3.39
C LEU A 278 4.31 -4.68 -2.87
N VAL A 279 3.88 -5.69 -2.10
CA VAL A 279 4.75 -6.77 -1.61
C VAL A 279 5.40 -7.52 -2.78
N MET A 280 4.62 -7.95 -3.76
CA MET A 280 5.15 -8.66 -4.93
C MET A 280 6.10 -7.77 -5.75
N GLY A 281 5.79 -6.47 -5.90
CA GLY A 281 6.67 -5.51 -6.56
C GLY A 281 8.00 -5.32 -5.84
N ALA A 282 8.00 -5.32 -4.51
CA ALA A 282 9.21 -5.27 -3.69
C ALA A 282 10.04 -6.55 -3.85
N LEU A 283 9.40 -7.72 -3.78
CA LEU A 283 10.08 -9.01 -4.01
C LEU A 283 10.61 -9.17 -5.43
N GLN A 284 9.94 -8.60 -6.43
CA GLN A 284 10.45 -8.56 -7.80
C GLN A 284 11.66 -7.63 -7.94
N HIS A 285 11.76 -6.59 -7.09
CA HIS A 285 12.91 -5.68 -7.04
C HIS A 285 14.10 -6.33 -6.34
N ASP A 286 13.88 -6.93 -5.17
CA ASP A 286 14.89 -7.69 -4.42
C ASP A 286 14.36 -9.09 -4.04
N PRO A 287 14.59 -10.09 -4.94
CA PRO A 287 14.17 -11.46 -4.68
C PRO A 287 14.80 -12.09 -3.44
N GLY A 288 15.97 -11.59 -3.00
CA GLY A 288 16.66 -12.09 -1.82
C GLY A 288 15.90 -11.88 -0.50
N LEU A 289 14.91 -10.99 -0.49
CA LEU A 289 14.06 -10.71 0.66
C LEU A 289 12.98 -11.78 0.87
N ALA A 290 12.65 -12.61 -0.13
CA ALA A 290 11.58 -13.59 -0.03
C ALA A 290 11.72 -14.50 1.20
N LYS A 291 12.92 -14.97 1.52
CA LYS A 291 13.19 -15.83 2.69
C LYS A 291 12.87 -15.19 4.04
N TYR A 292 12.77 -13.87 4.12
CA TYR A 292 12.48 -13.13 5.35
C TYR A 292 10.99 -12.75 5.47
N VAL A 293 10.26 -12.74 4.37
CA VAL A 293 8.83 -12.40 4.36
C VAL A 293 8.03 -13.57 4.94
N ASP A 294 7.36 -13.31 6.06
CA ASP A 294 6.54 -14.32 6.75
C ASP A 294 5.05 -14.10 6.39
N LEU A 295 4.61 -14.79 5.36
CA LEU A 295 3.23 -14.83 4.92
C LEU A 295 2.70 -16.25 5.06
N GLN A 296 1.40 -16.36 5.34
CA GLN A 296 0.73 -17.64 5.47
C GLN A 296 -0.20 -17.89 4.28
N ALA A 297 -0.30 -19.14 3.88
CA ALA A 297 -1.27 -19.62 2.91
C ALA A 297 -2.00 -20.87 3.45
N PRO A 298 -3.20 -21.16 2.97
CA PRO A 298 -3.90 -22.36 3.37
C PRO A 298 -3.24 -23.59 2.74
N MET A 299 -2.85 -24.55 3.61
CA MET A 299 -2.52 -25.91 3.22
C MET A 299 -3.77 -26.77 3.23
N PHE A 300 -3.93 -27.60 2.22
CA PHE A 300 -5.14 -28.37 1.95
C PHE A 300 -4.93 -29.86 2.20
N ASP A 301 -5.76 -30.44 3.08
CA ASP A 301 -5.85 -31.88 3.32
C ASP A 301 -7.06 -32.47 2.56
N SER A 302 -6.76 -33.18 1.47
CA SER A 302 -7.78 -33.81 0.64
C SER A 302 -8.55 -34.94 1.33
N ALA A 303 -7.95 -35.61 2.33
CA ALA A 303 -8.59 -36.69 3.04
C ALA A 303 -9.74 -36.23 3.96
N ARG A 304 -9.69 -34.98 4.39
CA ARG A 304 -10.70 -34.37 5.26
C ARG A 304 -11.73 -33.54 4.52
N CYS A 305 -11.49 -33.26 3.24
CA CYS A 305 -12.33 -32.34 2.47
C CYS A 305 -13.59 -33.02 1.97
N THR A 306 -14.73 -32.39 2.24
CA THR A 306 -16.07 -32.82 1.73
C THR A 306 -16.47 -32.11 0.44
N ALA A 307 -15.59 -31.30 -0.16
CA ALA A 307 -15.85 -30.51 -1.37
C ALA A 307 -17.05 -29.53 -1.26
N CYS A 308 -17.38 -29.06 -0.05
CA CYS A 308 -18.52 -28.17 0.19
C CYS A 308 -18.39 -26.77 -0.45
N GLY A 309 -17.17 -26.34 -0.80
CA GLY A 309 -16.90 -25.07 -1.49
C GLY A 309 -16.93 -23.80 -0.61
N GLU A 310 -17.19 -23.90 0.70
CA GLU A 310 -17.28 -22.76 1.61
C GLU A 310 -16.00 -21.92 1.63
N CYS A 311 -14.83 -22.56 1.59
CA CYS A 311 -13.52 -21.90 1.56
C CYS A 311 -13.33 -21.02 0.30
N ALA A 312 -13.78 -21.50 -0.87
CA ALA A 312 -13.74 -20.73 -2.12
C ALA A 312 -14.79 -19.60 -2.10
N ARG A 313 -15.94 -19.82 -1.45
CA ARG A 313 -17.01 -18.83 -1.32
C ARG A 313 -16.58 -17.65 -0.45
N VAL A 314 -15.98 -17.90 0.71
CA VAL A 314 -15.51 -16.84 1.63
C VAL A 314 -14.31 -16.08 1.10
N CYS A 315 -13.53 -16.67 0.20
CA CYS A 315 -12.34 -16.03 -0.36
C CYS A 315 -12.71 -14.89 -1.31
N THR A 316 -12.71 -13.66 -0.81
CA THR A 316 -13.10 -12.47 -1.59
C THR A 316 -12.06 -12.11 -2.65
N THR A 317 -10.80 -12.48 -2.45
CA THR A 317 -9.74 -12.30 -3.46
C THR A 317 -9.72 -13.38 -4.53
N ARG A 318 -10.51 -14.46 -4.34
CA ARG A 318 -10.55 -15.61 -5.23
C ARG A 318 -9.20 -16.33 -5.36
N ALA A 319 -8.43 -16.34 -4.30
CA ALA A 319 -7.21 -17.13 -4.21
C ALA A 319 -7.51 -18.64 -4.18
N LEU A 320 -8.65 -19.04 -3.60
CA LEU A 320 -9.13 -20.42 -3.60
C LEU A 320 -10.15 -20.64 -4.69
N ASP A 321 -10.05 -21.78 -5.33
CA ASP A 321 -10.96 -22.24 -6.38
C ASP A 321 -11.19 -23.75 -6.24
N LEU A 322 -12.23 -24.27 -6.86
CA LEU A 322 -12.47 -25.71 -6.97
C LEU A 322 -12.20 -26.15 -8.42
N ASP A 323 -11.43 -27.20 -8.57
CA ASP A 323 -11.24 -27.81 -9.88
C ASP A 323 -12.49 -28.59 -10.33
N THR A 324 -12.43 -29.21 -11.51
CA THR A 324 -13.52 -30.01 -12.06
C THR A 324 -13.88 -31.26 -11.25
N ASN A 325 -12.98 -31.69 -10.36
CA ASN A 325 -13.15 -32.83 -9.46
C ASN A 325 -13.61 -32.38 -8.06
N GLY A 326 -13.86 -31.08 -7.85
CA GLY A 326 -14.22 -30.51 -6.56
C GLY A 326 -13.07 -30.35 -5.59
N MET A 327 -11.82 -30.54 -6.06
CA MET A 327 -10.64 -30.35 -5.22
C MET A 327 -10.26 -28.88 -5.10
N VAL A 328 -9.83 -28.46 -3.92
CA VAL A 328 -9.42 -27.10 -3.65
C VAL A 328 -8.06 -26.82 -4.28
N THR A 329 -7.99 -25.76 -5.05
CA THR A 329 -6.73 -25.21 -5.57
C THR A 329 -6.46 -23.84 -4.93
N VAL A 330 -5.19 -23.56 -4.63
CA VAL A 330 -4.76 -22.31 -3.98
C VAL A 330 -3.83 -21.55 -4.91
N GLN A 331 -4.14 -20.28 -5.12
CA GLN A 331 -3.28 -19.35 -5.87
C GLN A 331 -2.64 -18.35 -4.92
N ASN A 332 -1.43 -18.65 -4.47
CA ASN A 332 -0.73 -17.95 -3.40
C ASN A 332 -0.53 -16.46 -3.67
N ALA A 333 -0.34 -16.07 -4.94
CA ALA A 333 -0.22 -14.66 -5.32
C ALA A 333 -1.46 -13.82 -4.96
N PHE A 334 -2.66 -14.40 -5.01
CA PHE A 334 -3.92 -13.74 -4.65
C PHE A 334 -4.31 -13.93 -3.18
N CYS A 335 -3.59 -14.78 -2.43
CA CYS A 335 -3.85 -15.01 -1.01
C CYS A 335 -3.33 -13.83 -0.18
N VAL A 336 -4.18 -13.24 0.64
CA VAL A 336 -3.85 -12.11 1.54
C VAL A 336 -3.62 -12.55 2.99
N SER A 337 -3.37 -13.83 3.22
CA SER A 337 -3.06 -14.40 4.55
C SER A 337 -4.12 -14.07 5.62
N CYS A 338 -5.39 -14.02 5.24
CA CYS A 338 -6.47 -13.59 6.14
C CYS A 338 -6.98 -14.71 7.07
N GLY A 339 -6.78 -15.98 6.72
CA GLY A 339 -7.19 -17.15 7.49
C GLY A 339 -8.70 -17.48 7.44
N ALA A 340 -9.50 -16.74 6.67
CA ALA A 340 -10.96 -16.93 6.64
C ALA A 340 -11.36 -18.31 6.15
N CYS A 341 -10.66 -18.85 5.16
CA CYS A 341 -10.91 -20.18 4.61
C CYS A 341 -10.75 -21.31 5.63
N ALA A 342 -9.72 -21.21 6.50
CA ALA A 342 -9.52 -22.17 7.59
C ALA A 342 -10.61 -22.03 8.67
N LYS A 343 -11.04 -20.80 8.99
CA LYS A 343 -12.09 -20.56 10.00
C LYS A 343 -13.47 -21.06 9.60
N VAL A 344 -13.80 -21.09 8.30
CA VAL A 344 -15.11 -21.56 7.82
C VAL A 344 -15.11 -23.04 7.46
N CYS A 345 -13.97 -23.72 7.51
CA CYS A 345 -13.87 -25.14 7.22
C CYS A 345 -14.25 -25.95 8.45
N GLU A 346 -15.47 -26.47 8.50
CA GLU A 346 -15.97 -27.29 9.62
C GLU A 346 -15.18 -28.60 9.78
N GLU A 347 -14.72 -29.18 8.67
CA GLU A 347 -13.92 -30.41 8.67
C GLU A 347 -12.43 -30.16 9.04
N GLY A 348 -12.00 -28.89 9.16
CA GLY A 348 -10.61 -28.54 9.41
C GLY A 348 -9.65 -29.05 8.32
N ALA A 349 -10.12 -29.14 7.07
CA ALA A 349 -9.32 -29.56 5.92
C ALA A 349 -8.35 -28.48 5.44
N LEU A 350 -8.40 -27.29 6.02
CA LEU A 350 -7.52 -26.16 5.69
C LEU A 350 -6.83 -25.65 6.96
N THR A 351 -5.52 -25.65 6.96
CA THR A 351 -4.66 -25.05 7.99
C THR A 351 -3.86 -23.90 7.38
N MET A 352 -3.56 -22.89 8.18
CA MET A 352 -2.71 -21.78 7.72
C MET A 352 -1.27 -22.08 8.07
N GLU A 353 -0.42 -22.18 7.07
CA GLU A 353 1.00 -22.45 7.21
C GLU A 353 1.85 -21.39 6.50
N ARG A 354 3.12 -21.28 6.87
CA ARG A 354 4.05 -20.38 6.18
C ARG A 354 4.15 -20.80 4.71
N MET A 355 3.88 -19.84 3.82
CA MET A 355 4.00 -20.08 2.39
C MET A 355 5.45 -19.90 1.93
N ASP A 356 5.81 -20.56 0.86
CA ASP A 356 7.00 -20.22 0.10
C ASP A 356 6.76 -18.89 -0.64
N THR A 357 7.41 -17.84 -0.18
CA THR A 357 7.23 -16.50 -0.74
C THR A 357 8.02 -16.28 -2.03
N GLU A 358 8.91 -17.20 -2.40
CA GLU A 358 9.54 -17.22 -3.74
C GLU A 358 8.49 -17.44 -4.84
N GLU A 359 7.38 -18.14 -4.54
CA GLU A 359 6.25 -18.28 -5.45
C GLU A 359 5.55 -16.95 -5.80
N LEU A 360 5.79 -15.89 -5.03
CA LEU A 360 5.27 -14.55 -5.32
C LEU A 360 6.10 -13.79 -6.36
N ILE A 361 7.30 -14.30 -6.66
CA ILE A 361 8.19 -13.74 -7.66
C ILE A 361 7.79 -14.34 -9.02
N VAL A 362 7.42 -13.50 -9.97
CA VAL A 362 7.07 -13.97 -11.31
C VAL A 362 8.37 -14.29 -12.07
N PRO A 363 8.60 -15.55 -12.50
CA PRO A 363 9.84 -15.93 -13.16
C PRO A 363 10.07 -15.18 -14.47
N ASP A 364 11.32 -14.82 -14.77
CA ASP A 364 11.71 -14.15 -16.02
C ASP A 364 11.39 -14.97 -17.27
N GLU A 365 11.42 -16.30 -17.17
CA GLU A 365 11.02 -17.21 -18.27
C GLU A 365 9.57 -17.00 -18.74
N VAL A 366 8.67 -16.65 -17.81
CA VAL A 366 7.27 -16.31 -18.16
C VAL A 366 7.25 -15.02 -18.98
N THR A 367 8.08 -14.06 -18.61
CA THR A 367 8.28 -12.79 -19.32
C THR A 367 8.78 -13.03 -20.73
N GLU A 368 9.78 -13.88 -20.89
CA GLU A 368 10.37 -14.22 -22.20
C GLU A 368 9.40 -14.96 -23.10
N ARG A 369 8.63 -15.93 -22.57
CA ARG A 369 7.60 -16.64 -23.33
C ARG A 369 6.51 -15.69 -23.84
N ILE A 370 6.05 -14.76 -23.00
CA ILE A 370 5.05 -13.76 -23.39
C ILE A 370 5.60 -12.80 -24.44
N ARG A 371 6.85 -12.36 -24.31
CA ARG A 371 7.54 -11.54 -25.33
C ARG A 371 7.67 -12.28 -26.65
N ALA A 372 8.07 -13.54 -26.61
CA ALA A 372 8.22 -14.39 -27.82
C ALA A 372 6.86 -14.66 -28.51
N GLN A 373 5.77 -14.82 -27.76
CA GLN A 373 4.44 -14.96 -28.32
C GLN A 373 3.93 -13.68 -29.00
N LYS A 374 4.19 -12.51 -28.38
CA LYS A 374 3.81 -11.22 -28.97
C LYS A 374 4.64 -10.85 -30.22
N ALA A 375 5.88 -11.34 -30.34
CA ALA A 375 6.71 -11.13 -31.51
C ALA A 375 6.27 -12.01 -32.71
N LYS A 376 5.45 -13.03 -32.49
CA LYS A 376 4.92 -13.95 -33.50
C LYS A 376 3.48 -13.62 -33.93
N ALA A 377 2.82 -12.69 -33.26
CA ALA A 377 1.48 -12.18 -33.59
C ALA A 377 1.57 -10.81 -34.27
#